data_67e87397ae40b57faa26cae96618d74b
#
_entry.id   67e87397ae40b57faa26cae96618d74b
#
_cell.length_a   1.000
_cell.length_b   1.000
_cell.length_c   1.000
_cell.angle_alpha   90.00
_cell.angle_beta   90.00
_cell.angle_gamma   90.00
#
_symmetry.space_group_name_H-M   'P 1'
#
loop_
_entity.id
_entity.type
_entity.pdbx_description
1 polymer ?
#
loop_
_entity_poly.entity_id
_entity_poly.type
_entity_poly.pdbx_seq_one_letter_code
_entity_poly.pdbx_strand_id
1 'polypeptide(L)'
;MKKRKLCRYVLPTCYLLILGIMVASVTFLTKNLLTKNIKNDDHYNYSMSVFDEKEESTGQEESESNTTLTEEKPIKPFNSEAVDISKSFYQVSETAENQEKALIYYENTYMPNTGVLYEADESFEVVAVLDGTVKDIKTDEILGSVLTISHNDKLTTVYYTFGEIKVSVGDNVTKGTVIATSGTTKLQTAKPQTLLFEVYYNGTLMNPLEFYEKNINDLK
;
A
#
# COMPACT_ATOMS: atom_id res chain seq x y z
N MET A 1 70.41 28.66 17.15
CA MET A 1 69.40 28.06 18.02
C MET A 1 68.10 28.84 17.90
N LYS A 2 67.21 28.48 16.94
CA LYS A 2 65.94 29.19 16.69
C LYS A 2 64.76 28.19 16.41
N LYS A 3 64.72 27.03 17.07
CA LYS A 3 63.75 25.99 16.81
C LYS A 3 62.66 25.76 17.93
N ARG A 4 62.64 26.52 19.00
CA ARG A 4 61.75 26.24 20.13
C ARG A 4 60.50 27.11 20.25
N LYS A 5 60.30 28.13 19.40
CA LYS A 5 59.10 29.01 19.50
C LYS A 5 57.95 28.58 18.57
N LEU A 6 58.19 27.75 17.53
CA LEU A 6 57.13 27.30 16.63
C LEU A 6 56.24 26.24 17.26
N CYS A 7 56.74 25.42 18.17
CA CYS A 7 56.00 24.29 18.75
C CYS A 7 54.88 24.72 19.73
N ARG A 8 54.92 25.97 20.24
CA ARG A 8 53.98 26.44 21.29
C ARG A 8 52.61 26.82 20.72
N TYR A 9 52.50 27.14 19.44
CA TYR A 9 51.25 27.48 18.76
C TYR A 9 50.75 26.38 17.83
N VAL A 10 51.62 25.49 17.35
CA VAL A 10 51.29 24.39 16.44
C VAL A 10 50.43 23.32 17.15
N LEU A 11 50.72 23.02 18.43
CA LEU A 11 49.97 22.02 19.20
C LEU A 11 48.49 22.40 19.40
N PRO A 12 48.16 23.62 19.87
CA PRO A 12 46.76 24.01 20.03
C PRO A 12 46.02 24.18 18.69
N THR A 13 46.71 24.62 17.60
CA THR A 13 46.05 24.75 16.28
C THR A 13 45.77 23.38 15.65
N CYS A 14 46.65 22.40 15.78
CA CYS A 14 46.38 21.03 15.34
C CYS A 14 45.21 20.39 16.12
N TYR A 15 45.10 20.64 17.42
CA TYR A 15 43.99 20.14 18.23
C TYR A 15 42.66 20.72 17.76
N LEU A 16 42.57 22.04 17.49
CA LEU A 16 41.38 22.67 16.97
C LEU A 16 40.95 22.16 15.58
N LEU A 17 41.93 21.87 14.71
CA LEU A 17 41.66 21.26 13.40
C LEU A 17 41.11 19.85 13.52
N ILE A 18 41.68 19.01 14.40
CA ILE A 18 41.21 17.65 14.64
C ILE A 18 39.79 17.69 15.24
N LEU A 19 39.51 18.61 16.17
CA LEU A 19 38.20 18.79 16.76
C LEU A 19 37.16 19.23 15.70
N GLY A 20 37.52 20.14 14.80
CA GLY A 20 36.69 20.58 13.67
C GLY A 20 36.33 19.45 12.72
N ILE A 21 37.34 18.60 12.36
CA ILE A 21 37.10 17.44 11.50
C ILE A 21 36.21 16.40 12.19
N MET A 22 36.38 16.19 13.51
CA MET A 22 35.56 15.27 14.27
C MET A 22 34.10 15.71 14.33
N VAL A 23 33.85 17.01 14.57
CA VAL A 23 32.48 17.56 14.56
C VAL A 23 31.86 17.48 13.15
N ALA A 24 32.62 17.81 12.11
CA ALA A 24 32.14 17.69 10.73
C ALA A 24 31.82 16.24 10.35
N SER A 25 32.63 15.27 10.80
CA SER A 25 32.39 13.84 10.54
C SER A 25 31.16 13.33 11.27
N VAL A 26 30.92 13.74 12.51
CA VAL A 26 29.72 13.38 13.28
C VAL A 26 28.46 13.96 12.64
N THR A 27 28.50 15.24 12.21
CA THR A 27 27.34 15.86 11.52
C THR A 27 27.06 15.25 10.15
N PHE A 28 28.09 14.80 9.43
CA PHE A 28 27.93 14.08 8.18
C PHE A 28 27.37 12.66 8.39
N LEU A 29 27.87 11.95 9.42
CA LEU A 29 27.33 10.63 9.78
C LEU A 29 25.86 10.72 10.24
N THR A 30 25.52 11.71 11.07
CA THR A 30 24.14 11.88 11.54
C THR A 30 23.18 12.23 10.40
N LYS A 31 23.60 13.09 9.45
CA LYS A 31 22.80 13.37 8.24
C LYS A 31 22.63 12.12 7.38
N ASN A 32 23.70 11.35 7.16
CA ASN A 32 23.62 10.10 6.39
C ASN A 32 22.83 8.99 7.10
N LEU A 33 22.86 8.93 8.43
CA LEU A 33 22.06 7.97 9.19
C LEU A 33 20.59 8.39 9.21
N LEU A 34 20.27 9.70 9.34
CA LEU A 34 18.89 10.17 9.22
C LEU A 34 18.32 9.93 7.82
N THR A 35 19.12 10.19 6.76
CA THR A 35 18.65 9.90 5.38
C THR A 35 18.59 8.41 5.06
N LYS A 36 19.39 7.56 5.72
CA LYS A 36 19.27 6.10 5.59
C LYS A 36 18.11 5.53 6.40
N ASN A 37 17.84 6.07 7.60
CA ASN A 37 16.69 5.64 8.41
C ASN A 37 15.35 6.08 7.78
N ILE A 38 15.30 7.20 7.05
CA ILE A 38 14.10 7.60 6.28
C ILE A 38 13.87 6.67 5.09
N LYS A 39 14.90 5.94 4.61
CA LYS A 39 14.75 4.93 3.54
C LYS A 39 14.45 3.51 4.04
N ASN A 40 14.56 3.25 5.34
CA ASN A 40 14.29 1.93 5.94
C ASN A 40 12.99 1.88 6.75
N ASP A 41 12.22 2.98 6.81
CA ASP A 41 10.84 2.99 7.33
C ASP A 41 9.81 2.55 6.26
N ASP A 42 10.26 1.92 5.17
CA ASP A 42 9.39 1.37 4.11
C ASP A 42 8.44 0.26 4.59
N HIS A 43 8.53 -0.12 5.86
CA HIS A 43 7.68 -1.18 6.42
C HIS A 43 6.33 -0.70 6.97
N TYR A 44 6.14 0.64 7.13
CA TYR A 44 4.86 1.20 7.60
C TYR A 44 4.15 2.08 6.56
N ASN A 45 4.75 2.32 5.38
CA ASN A 45 4.21 3.20 4.34
C ASN A 45 3.91 2.46 3.03
N TYR A 46 3.48 1.19 3.13
CA TYR A 46 3.15 0.38 1.97
C TYR A 46 2.01 0.97 1.13
N SER A 47 1.07 1.65 1.77
CA SER A 47 -0.07 2.27 1.10
C SER A 47 0.24 3.57 0.35
N MET A 48 1.43 4.20 0.57
CA MET A 48 1.74 5.52 -0.02
C MET A 48 2.65 5.48 -1.25
N SER A 49 3.31 4.34 -1.53
CA SER A 49 4.24 4.20 -2.68
C SER A 49 3.55 3.88 -4.01
N VAL A 50 2.23 3.61 -4.00
CA VAL A 50 1.47 3.29 -5.21
C VAL A 50 1.18 4.54 -6.07
N PHE A 51 1.32 5.76 -5.50
CA PHE A 51 0.92 7.02 -6.13
C PHE A 51 2.05 7.99 -6.45
N ASP A 52 3.32 7.54 -6.50
CA ASP A 52 4.42 8.41 -6.95
C ASP A 52 4.42 8.48 -8.48
N GLU A 53 3.59 9.36 -9.00
CA GLU A 53 3.35 9.60 -10.41
C GLU A 53 4.35 10.61 -10.96
N LYS A 54 5.07 10.20 -11.98
CA LYS A 54 5.84 11.08 -12.86
C LYS A 54 4.92 11.51 -14.00
N GLU A 55 4.45 12.74 -13.95
CA GLU A 55 3.69 13.34 -15.05
C GLU A 55 4.50 13.35 -16.35
N GLU A 56 3.95 12.75 -17.40
CA GLU A 56 4.23 13.16 -18.76
C GLU A 56 2.92 13.24 -19.55
N SER A 57 2.59 14.48 -19.91
CA SER A 57 1.40 14.88 -20.65
C SER A 57 1.53 14.49 -22.11
N THR A 58 0.46 13.98 -22.72
CA THR A 58 0.04 14.38 -24.09
C THR A 58 -1.39 13.93 -24.44
N GLY A 59 -2.24 14.91 -24.72
CA GLY A 59 -3.12 14.98 -25.91
C GLY A 59 -4.43 14.19 -25.94
N GLN A 60 -5.50 14.88 -25.55
CA GLN A 60 -6.84 14.97 -26.17
C GLN A 60 -7.35 13.85 -27.11
N GLU A 61 -8.52 13.28 -26.72
CA GLU A 61 -9.71 13.30 -27.58
C GLU A 61 -10.98 13.14 -26.73
N GLU A 62 -11.81 14.18 -26.74
CA GLU A 62 -13.16 14.18 -26.18
C GLU A 62 -14.06 13.24 -27.02
N SER A 63 -14.67 12.27 -26.36
CA SER A 63 -15.87 11.60 -26.84
C SER A 63 -16.98 11.81 -25.83
N GLU A 64 -17.88 12.73 -26.12
CA GLU A 64 -19.13 12.88 -25.38
C GLU A 64 -19.95 11.60 -25.53
N SER A 65 -20.01 10.80 -24.46
CA SER A 65 -20.97 9.72 -24.33
C SER A 65 -22.05 10.16 -23.35
N ASN A 66 -23.26 10.26 -23.89
CA ASN A 66 -24.52 10.51 -23.21
C ASN A 66 -24.75 9.43 -22.13
N THR A 67 -24.34 9.68 -20.88
CA THR A 67 -24.44 8.71 -19.80
C THR A 67 -25.78 8.90 -19.08
N THR A 68 -26.69 7.99 -19.35
CA THR A 68 -27.79 7.68 -18.43
C THR A 68 -27.17 7.39 -17.05
N LEU A 69 -27.58 8.10 -15.99
CA LEU A 69 -27.10 7.89 -14.62
C LEU A 69 -27.58 6.52 -14.14
N THR A 70 -26.88 5.47 -14.51
CA THR A 70 -27.06 4.14 -13.93
C THR A 70 -26.40 4.18 -12.56
N GLU A 71 -27.12 3.82 -11.51
CA GLU A 71 -26.54 3.64 -10.16
C GLU A 71 -25.45 2.58 -10.22
N GLU A 72 -24.21 3.01 -10.21
CA GLU A 72 -23.06 2.09 -10.26
C GLU A 72 -22.59 1.80 -8.85
N LYS A 73 -23.03 0.66 -8.32
CA LYS A 73 -22.58 0.13 -7.02
C LYS A 73 -21.47 -0.88 -7.21
N PRO A 74 -20.41 -0.84 -6.38
CA PRO A 74 -19.40 -1.88 -6.37
C PRO A 74 -19.98 -3.21 -5.86
N ILE A 75 -19.39 -4.31 -6.30
CA ILE A 75 -19.66 -5.67 -5.80
C ILE A 75 -18.52 -6.11 -4.87
N LYS A 76 -18.75 -7.20 -4.13
CA LYS A 76 -17.65 -7.85 -3.40
C LYS A 76 -16.61 -8.41 -4.40
N PRO A 77 -15.33 -8.53 -3.99
CA PRO A 77 -14.27 -9.01 -4.87
C PRO A 77 -14.31 -10.52 -5.14
N PHE A 78 -15.42 -11.17 -4.89
CA PHE A 78 -15.67 -12.61 -5.12
C PHE A 78 -17.18 -12.88 -5.22
N ASN A 79 -17.52 -14.03 -5.81
CA ASN A 79 -18.92 -14.47 -5.98
C ASN A 79 -19.28 -15.69 -5.12
N SER A 80 -18.38 -16.16 -4.24
CA SER A 80 -18.57 -17.35 -3.42
C SER A 80 -19.17 -17.01 -2.05
N GLU A 81 -20.18 -17.78 -1.62
CA GLU A 81 -20.76 -17.68 -0.28
C GLU A 81 -19.89 -18.35 0.81
N ALA A 82 -18.90 -19.16 0.42
CA ALA A 82 -18.00 -19.86 1.32
C ALA A 82 -16.80 -18.99 1.80
N VAL A 83 -16.80 -17.70 1.44
CA VAL A 83 -15.74 -16.75 1.80
C VAL A 83 -16.17 -15.95 3.02
N ASP A 84 -15.39 -16.06 4.10
CA ASP A 84 -15.62 -15.35 5.36
C ASP A 84 -14.68 -14.13 5.49
N ILE A 85 -15.05 -13.19 6.38
CA ILE A 85 -14.16 -12.10 6.79
C ILE A 85 -13.27 -12.63 7.92
N SER A 86 -11.96 -12.69 7.66
CA SER A 86 -10.95 -13.01 8.67
C SER A 86 -10.63 -11.81 9.55
N LYS A 87 -10.37 -10.65 8.93
CA LYS A 87 -10.05 -9.38 9.59
C LYS A 87 -10.76 -8.22 8.91
N SER A 88 -11.47 -7.42 9.69
CA SER A 88 -12.11 -6.19 9.22
C SER A 88 -11.10 -5.05 9.05
N PHE A 89 -11.49 -3.99 8.38
CA PHE A 89 -10.74 -2.74 8.31
C PHE A 89 -10.57 -2.14 9.71
N TYR A 90 -9.35 -1.68 10.03
CA TYR A 90 -9.05 -1.06 11.32
C TYR A 90 -9.56 0.40 11.36
N GLN A 91 -10.40 0.70 12.34
CA GLN A 91 -10.91 2.07 12.58
C GLN A 91 -10.62 2.51 14.02
N VAL A 92 -9.98 3.67 14.17
CA VAL A 92 -9.67 4.24 15.50
C VAL A 92 -10.92 4.61 16.29
N SER A 93 -12.03 4.90 15.59
CA SER A 93 -13.33 5.25 16.20
C SER A 93 -14.11 4.04 16.75
N GLU A 94 -13.68 2.82 16.43
CA GLU A 94 -14.35 1.58 16.86
C GLU A 94 -14.03 1.24 18.33
N THR A 95 -14.82 0.31 18.88
CA THR A 95 -14.58 -0.22 20.23
C THR A 95 -13.24 -0.95 20.30
N ALA A 96 -12.62 -1.03 21.49
CA ALA A 96 -11.38 -1.75 21.68
C ALA A 96 -11.45 -3.22 21.22
N GLU A 97 -12.60 -3.88 21.41
CA GLU A 97 -12.82 -5.26 20.96
C GLU A 97 -12.80 -5.36 19.42
N ASN A 98 -13.43 -4.42 18.70
CA ASN A 98 -13.43 -4.39 17.25
C ASN A 98 -12.05 -4.01 16.68
N GLN A 99 -11.35 -3.10 17.34
CA GLN A 99 -9.97 -2.76 16.98
C GLN A 99 -9.03 -3.97 17.12
N GLU A 100 -9.15 -4.75 18.20
CA GLU A 100 -8.36 -5.97 18.39
C GLU A 100 -8.63 -7.01 17.29
N LYS A 101 -9.89 -7.23 16.92
CA LYS A 101 -10.29 -8.13 15.83
C LYS A 101 -9.81 -7.68 14.46
N ALA A 102 -9.53 -6.39 14.28
CA ALA A 102 -9.02 -5.78 13.05
C ALA A 102 -7.47 -5.72 13.00
N LEU A 103 -6.77 -6.33 13.94
CA LEU A 103 -5.32 -6.42 13.90
C LEU A 103 -4.85 -7.65 13.13
N ILE A 104 -3.89 -7.45 12.25
CA ILE A 104 -3.12 -8.50 11.58
C ILE A 104 -1.93 -8.86 12.46
N TYR A 105 -1.63 -10.14 12.60
CA TYR A 105 -0.46 -10.63 13.31
C TYR A 105 0.54 -11.26 12.34
N TYR A 106 1.78 -10.78 12.37
CA TYR A 106 2.88 -11.30 11.58
C TYR A 106 4.20 -11.15 12.36
N GLU A 107 5.01 -12.20 12.43
CA GLU A 107 6.35 -12.22 13.08
C GLU A 107 6.42 -11.49 14.43
N ASN A 108 5.53 -11.85 15.38
CA ASN A 108 5.40 -11.25 16.70
C ASN A 108 5.00 -9.76 16.73
N THR A 109 4.46 -9.23 15.61
CA THR A 109 4.00 -7.84 15.51
C THR A 109 2.51 -7.80 15.17
N TYR A 110 1.78 -6.93 15.86
CA TYR A 110 0.41 -6.59 15.52
C TYR A 110 0.38 -5.33 14.69
N MET A 111 -0.34 -5.36 13.57
CA MET A 111 -0.47 -4.23 12.65
C MET A 111 -1.96 -3.95 12.38
N PRO A 112 -2.37 -2.66 12.26
CA PRO A 112 -3.71 -2.32 11.80
C PRO A 112 -3.96 -2.88 10.41
N ASN A 113 -5.13 -3.50 10.19
CA ASN A 113 -5.53 -3.95 8.87
C ASN A 113 -6.02 -2.77 8.02
N THR A 114 -5.37 -2.52 6.90
CA THR A 114 -5.64 -1.41 5.97
C THR A 114 -6.76 -1.70 4.97
N GLY A 115 -7.26 -2.93 4.96
CA GLY A 115 -8.35 -3.38 4.10
C GLY A 115 -9.28 -4.35 4.80
N VAL A 116 -9.91 -5.23 4.04
CA VAL A 116 -10.63 -6.39 4.58
C VAL A 116 -9.90 -7.65 4.13
N LEU A 117 -9.48 -8.47 5.10
CA LEU A 117 -8.89 -9.77 4.83
C LEU A 117 -10.00 -10.83 4.82
N TYR A 118 -10.17 -11.45 3.67
CA TYR A 118 -11.11 -12.57 3.44
C TYR A 118 -10.36 -13.90 3.50
N GLU A 119 -11.07 -14.95 3.90
CA GLU A 119 -10.49 -16.30 3.95
C GLU A 119 -11.51 -17.37 3.59
N ALA A 120 -11.05 -18.49 3.02
CA ALA A 120 -11.84 -19.67 2.69
C ALA A 120 -11.01 -20.95 2.82
N ASP A 121 -11.71 -22.09 2.92
CA ASP A 121 -11.07 -23.41 2.95
C ASP A 121 -10.55 -23.82 1.56
N GLU A 122 -11.30 -23.46 0.51
CA GLU A 122 -10.96 -23.76 -0.90
C GLU A 122 -10.66 -22.49 -1.69
N SER A 123 -9.91 -22.64 -2.76
CA SER A 123 -9.61 -21.54 -3.68
C SER A 123 -10.88 -21.00 -4.33
N PHE A 124 -11.00 -19.68 -4.39
CA PHE A 124 -12.13 -18.98 -4.99
C PHE A 124 -11.66 -17.99 -6.06
N GLU A 125 -12.56 -17.64 -6.97
CA GLU A 125 -12.31 -16.65 -8.00
C GLU A 125 -12.38 -15.24 -7.41
N VAL A 126 -11.38 -14.43 -7.75
CA VAL A 126 -11.32 -12.99 -7.43
C VAL A 126 -11.81 -12.21 -8.64
N VAL A 127 -12.75 -11.29 -8.42
CA VAL A 127 -13.37 -10.51 -9.48
C VAL A 127 -13.15 -9.02 -9.30
N ALA A 128 -13.15 -8.27 -10.41
CA ALA A 128 -13.14 -6.82 -10.41
C ALA A 128 -14.43 -6.28 -9.77
N VAL A 129 -14.30 -5.40 -8.78
CA VAL A 129 -15.45 -4.85 -8.03
C VAL A 129 -16.25 -3.82 -8.83
N LEU A 130 -15.62 -3.20 -9.83
CA LEU A 130 -16.13 -2.18 -10.74
C LEU A 130 -15.41 -2.28 -12.09
N ASP A 131 -15.92 -1.59 -13.10
CA ASP A 131 -15.21 -1.35 -14.34
C ASP A 131 -13.92 -0.56 -14.08
N GLY A 132 -12.85 -0.85 -14.81
CA GLY A 132 -11.57 -0.19 -14.62
C GLY A 132 -10.46 -0.70 -15.51
N THR A 133 -9.26 -0.17 -15.30
CA THR A 133 -8.04 -0.57 -16.01
C THR A 133 -7.02 -1.09 -15.03
N VAL A 134 -6.38 -2.20 -15.34
CA VAL A 134 -5.28 -2.78 -14.54
C VAL A 134 -4.08 -1.85 -14.62
N LYS A 135 -3.74 -1.18 -13.52
CA LYS A 135 -2.68 -0.18 -13.46
C LYS A 135 -1.31 -0.79 -13.15
N ASP A 136 -1.28 -1.77 -12.23
CA ASP A 136 -0.03 -2.38 -11.79
C ASP A 136 -0.22 -3.84 -11.33
N ILE A 137 0.79 -4.67 -11.55
CA ILE A 137 0.89 -6.03 -11.03
C ILE A 137 2.30 -6.23 -10.51
N LYS A 138 2.44 -6.52 -9.22
CA LYS A 138 3.73 -6.73 -8.56
C LYS A 138 3.66 -7.84 -7.53
N THR A 139 4.79 -8.21 -6.95
CA THR A 139 4.87 -9.22 -5.91
C THR A 139 5.38 -8.59 -4.62
N ASP A 140 4.68 -8.86 -3.53
CA ASP A 140 5.09 -8.54 -2.16
C ASP A 140 5.60 -9.80 -1.45
N GLU A 141 6.61 -9.65 -0.60
CA GLU A 141 7.24 -10.79 0.07
C GLU A 141 6.37 -11.42 1.16
N ILE A 142 5.45 -10.65 1.74
CA ILE A 142 4.56 -11.04 2.85
C ILE A 142 3.17 -11.38 2.34
N LEU A 143 2.62 -10.47 1.53
CA LEU A 143 1.24 -10.55 1.04
C LEU A 143 1.11 -11.30 -0.29
N GLY A 144 2.21 -11.64 -0.94
CA GLY A 144 2.20 -12.33 -2.23
C GLY A 144 1.97 -11.39 -3.40
N SER A 145 1.22 -11.81 -4.41
CA SER A 145 0.93 -10.99 -5.59
C SER A 145 0.00 -9.84 -5.25
N VAL A 146 0.24 -8.69 -5.88
CA VAL A 146 -0.53 -7.45 -5.70
C VAL A 146 -1.00 -6.97 -7.05
N LEU A 147 -2.29 -6.70 -7.19
CA LEU A 147 -2.92 -6.19 -8.40
C LEU A 147 -3.67 -4.90 -8.07
N THR A 148 -3.38 -3.85 -8.84
CA THR A 148 -4.00 -2.53 -8.69
C THR A 148 -4.90 -2.23 -9.89
N ILE A 149 -6.15 -1.87 -9.63
CA ILE A 149 -7.11 -1.45 -10.65
C ILE A 149 -7.50 0.01 -10.39
N SER A 150 -7.37 0.85 -11.41
CA SER A 150 -7.88 2.22 -11.41
C SER A 150 -9.27 2.25 -12.04
N HIS A 151 -10.25 2.78 -11.33
CA HIS A 151 -11.62 2.92 -11.80
C HIS A 151 -11.91 4.31 -12.35
N ASN A 152 -11.25 5.32 -11.81
CA ASN A 152 -11.23 6.71 -12.28
C ASN A 152 -10.04 7.44 -11.64
N ASP A 153 -9.92 8.76 -11.87
CA ASP A 153 -8.82 9.59 -11.36
C ASP A 153 -8.70 9.61 -9.84
N LYS A 154 -9.76 9.25 -9.12
CA LYS A 154 -9.84 9.33 -7.65
C LYS A 154 -9.96 7.97 -6.97
N LEU A 155 -10.47 6.94 -7.66
CA LEU A 155 -10.83 5.66 -7.08
C LEU A 155 -9.93 4.54 -7.61
N THR A 156 -9.24 3.88 -6.70
CA THR A 156 -8.37 2.74 -6.99
C THR A 156 -8.65 1.62 -6.00
N THR A 157 -8.62 0.39 -6.47
CA THR A 157 -8.70 -0.81 -5.62
C THR A 157 -7.44 -1.64 -5.74
N VAL A 158 -7.03 -2.22 -4.62
CA VAL A 158 -5.84 -3.05 -4.54
C VAL A 158 -6.21 -4.41 -3.96
N TYR A 159 -5.75 -5.44 -4.63
CA TYR A 159 -6.01 -6.82 -4.30
C TYR A 159 -4.67 -7.49 -3.99
N TYR A 160 -4.58 -8.22 -2.90
CA TYR A 160 -3.38 -8.93 -2.46
C TYR A 160 -3.67 -10.41 -2.25
N THR A 161 -2.62 -11.20 -2.20
CA THR A 161 -2.68 -12.65 -1.94
C THR A 161 -3.38 -13.43 -3.05
N PHE A 162 -2.72 -13.51 -4.20
CA PHE A 162 -3.25 -14.28 -5.32
C PHE A 162 -2.55 -15.62 -5.52
N GLY A 163 -3.32 -16.57 -6.04
CA GLY A 163 -2.81 -17.72 -6.73
C GLY A 163 -2.41 -17.34 -8.17
N GLU A 164 -3.28 -17.63 -9.13
CA GLU A 164 -3.06 -17.33 -10.54
C GLU A 164 -3.69 -15.96 -10.91
N ILE A 165 -2.91 -15.10 -11.56
CA ILE A 165 -3.39 -13.82 -12.14
C ILE A 165 -3.82 -14.10 -13.58
N LYS A 166 -5.02 -13.63 -13.95
CA LYS A 166 -5.66 -13.88 -15.26
C LYS A 166 -5.69 -12.64 -16.16
N VAL A 167 -5.10 -11.53 -15.73
CA VAL A 167 -5.06 -10.26 -16.44
C VAL A 167 -3.64 -9.70 -16.52
N SER A 168 -3.42 -8.73 -17.40
CA SER A 168 -2.14 -8.03 -17.60
C SER A 168 -2.29 -6.54 -17.35
N VAL A 169 -1.18 -5.85 -17.08
CA VAL A 169 -1.15 -4.38 -16.95
C VAL A 169 -1.62 -3.74 -18.26
N GLY A 170 -2.55 -2.81 -18.15
CA GLY A 170 -3.19 -2.13 -19.29
C GLY A 170 -4.52 -2.75 -19.73
N ASP A 171 -4.90 -3.93 -19.23
CA ASP A 171 -6.17 -4.55 -19.57
C ASP A 171 -7.34 -3.75 -18.97
N ASN A 172 -8.40 -3.57 -19.77
CA ASN A 172 -9.67 -3.05 -19.30
C ASN A 172 -10.52 -4.22 -18.78
N VAL A 173 -11.00 -4.09 -17.56
CA VAL A 173 -11.86 -5.07 -16.90
C VAL A 173 -13.23 -4.47 -16.61
N THR A 174 -14.27 -5.28 -16.72
CA THR A 174 -15.63 -4.89 -16.31
C THR A 174 -15.96 -5.49 -14.94
N LYS A 175 -16.88 -4.88 -14.24
CA LYS A 175 -17.39 -5.37 -12.96
C LYS A 175 -17.80 -6.84 -13.05
N GLY A 176 -17.25 -7.68 -12.15
CA GLY A 176 -17.47 -9.13 -12.14
C GLY A 176 -16.52 -9.94 -13.03
N THR A 177 -15.64 -9.29 -13.81
CA THR A 177 -14.59 -10.00 -14.56
C THR A 177 -13.66 -10.73 -13.60
N VAL A 178 -13.39 -12.00 -13.84
CA VAL A 178 -12.42 -12.79 -13.04
C VAL A 178 -11.02 -12.32 -13.38
N ILE A 179 -10.34 -11.75 -12.38
CA ILE A 179 -9.00 -11.17 -12.51
C ILE A 179 -7.90 -12.06 -11.95
N ALA A 180 -8.24 -12.93 -10.99
CA ALA A 180 -7.30 -13.86 -10.37
C ALA A 180 -8.03 -14.98 -9.63
N THR A 181 -7.26 -15.87 -8.99
CA THR A 181 -7.74 -16.79 -7.95
C THR A 181 -7.18 -16.37 -6.60
N SER A 182 -7.86 -16.71 -5.50
CA SER A 182 -7.32 -16.55 -4.15
C SER A 182 -6.00 -17.32 -3.98
N GLY A 183 -5.18 -16.90 -3.06
CA GLY A 183 -3.90 -17.52 -2.78
C GLY A 183 -3.65 -17.72 -1.30
N THR A 184 -2.40 -18.06 -0.97
CA THR A 184 -1.95 -18.21 0.41
C THR A 184 -1.10 -17.01 0.82
N THR A 185 -1.16 -16.62 2.09
CA THR A 185 -0.37 -15.54 2.68
C THR A 185 0.53 -16.07 3.80
N LYS A 186 1.57 -15.30 4.16
CA LYS A 186 2.35 -15.55 5.37
C LYS A 186 1.69 -15.00 6.63
N LEU A 187 0.61 -14.25 6.49
CA LEU A 187 -0.17 -13.76 7.63
C LEU A 187 -0.82 -14.94 8.36
N GLN A 188 -1.03 -14.77 9.67
CA GLN A 188 -1.75 -15.77 10.45
C GLN A 188 -3.26 -15.67 10.15
N THR A 189 -3.79 -16.69 9.49
CA THR A 189 -5.20 -16.84 9.13
C THR A 189 -5.73 -18.19 9.61
N ALA A 190 -7.04 -18.30 9.79
CA ALA A 190 -7.68 -19.55 10.19
C ALA A 190 -7.81 -20.51 9.00
N LYS A 191 -7.98 -19.99 7.79
CA LYS A 191 -8.15 -20.73 6.55
C LYS A 191 -7.03 -20.44 5.56
N PRO A 192 -6.68 -21.40 4.67
CA PRO A 192 -5.49 -21.28 3.83
C PRO A 192 -5.64 -20.33 2.65
N GLN A 193 -6.84 -20.21 2.10
CA GLN A 193 -7.09 -19.34 0.94
C GLN A 193 -7.49 -17.97 1.40
N THR A 194 -6.80 -16.94 0.93
CA THR A 194 -6.98 -15.57 1.41
C THR A 194 -7.03 -14.56 0.27
N LEU A 195 -7.66 -13.43 0.55
CA LEU A 195 -7.66 -12.22 -0.26
C LEU A 195 -7.68 -11.01 0.68
N LEU A 196 -6.65 -10.17 0.65
CA LEU A 196 -6.71 -8.86 1.27
C LEU A 196 -7.16 -7.85 0.20
N PHE A 197 -8.18 -7.08 0.51
CA PHE A 197 -8.77 -6.10 -0.40
C PHE A 197 -8.77 -4.70 0.22
N GLU A 198 -8.23 -3.74 -0.50
CA GLU A 198 -8.14 -2.34 -0.10
C GLU A 198 -8.82 -1.44 -1.11
N VAL A 199 -9.36 -0.31 -0.63
CA VAL A 199 -9.98 0.74 -1.43
C VAL A 199 -9.30 2.07 -1.11
N TYR A 200 -8.90 2.78 -2.15
CA TYR A 200 -8.33 4.13 -2.05
C TYR A 200 -9.23 5.12 -2.78
N TYR A 201 -9.61 6.16 -2.07
CA TYR A 201 -10.32 7.30 -2.64
C TYR A 201 -9.53 8.58 -2.40
N ASN A 202 -9.18 9.31 -3.47
CA ASN A 202 -8.26 10.46 -3.43
C ASN A 202 -6.93 10.13 -2.68
N GLY A 203 -6.37 8.95 -2.90
CA GLY A 203 -5.16 8.50 -2.24
C GLY A 203 -5.30 8.14 -0.75
N THR A 204 -6.51 8.19 -0.19
CA THR A 204 -6.79 7.86 1.21
C THR A 204 -7.51 6.51 1.31
N LEU A 205 -7.08 5.68 2.25
CA LEU A 205 -7.75 4.41 2.55
C LEU A 205 -9.22 4.62 2.95
N MET A 206 -10.10 3.82 2.39
CA MET A 206 -11.51 3.77 2.70
C MET A 206 -11.87 2.37 3.20
N ASN A 207 -12.77 2.29 4.20
CA ASN A 207 -13.30 1.00 4.66
C ASN A 207 -14.05 0.28 3.51
N PRO A 208 -13.57 -0.89 3.05
CA PRO A 208 -14.22 -1.62 1.95
C PRO A 208 -15.67 -2.01 2.23
N LEU A 209 -16.03 -2.26 3.49
CA LEU A 209 -17.41 -2.61 3.84
C LEU A 209 -18.36 -1.42 3.65
N GLU A 210 -17.91 -0.21 3.95
CA GLU A 210 -18.66 1.02 3.67
C GLU A 210 -18.69 1.35 2.17
N PHE A 211 -17.62 1.00 1.45
CA PHE A 211 -17.51 1.21 0.01
C PHE A 211 -18.59 0.44 -0.76
N TYR A 212 -18.89 -0.82 -0.41
CA TYR A 212 -19.92 -1.60 -1.10
C TYR A 212 -21.33 -1.03 -0.97
N GLU A 213 -21.59 -0.22 0.07
CA GLU A 213 -22.87 0.42 0.28
C GLU A 213 -23.03 1.75 -0.48
N LYS A 214 -21.91 2.31 -0.99
CA LYS A 214 -21.93 3.61 -1.68
C LYS A 214 -22.22 3.47 -3.17
N ASN A 215 -22.92 4.44 -3.71
CA ASN A 215 -22.97 4.66 -5.15
C ASN A 215 -21.72 5.44 -5.56
N ILE A 216 -21.01 5.01 -6.60
CA ILE A 216 -19.77 5.65 -7.07
C ILE A 216 -19.99 7.11 -7.42
N ASN A 217 -21.16 7.46 -7.94
CA ASN A 217 -21.53 8.85 -8.26
C ASN A 217 -21.66 9.76 -7.03
N ASP A 218 -21.80 9.18 -5.82
CA ASP A 218 -21.88 9.92 -4.56
C ASP A 218 -20.50 10.15 -3.91
N LEU A 219 -19.47 9.51 -4.41
CA LEU A 219 -18.09 9.75 -4.01
C LEU A 219 -17.61 11.06 -4.67
N LYS A 220 -17.71 12.17 -3.91
CA LYS A 220 -17.31 13.52 -4.34
C LYS A 220 -15.97 13.93 -3.77
#